data_a79ec61ffda85f1832c29611226a97a5
#
_entry.id   a79ec61ffda85f1832c29611226a97a5
#
_cell.length_a   1.000
_cell.length_b   1.000
_cell.length_c   1.000
_cell.angle_alpha   90.00
_cell.angle_beta   90.00
_cell.angle_gamma   90.00
#
_symmetry.space_group_name_H-M   'P 1'
#
loop_
_entity.id
_entity.type
_entity.pdbx_description
1 polymer ?
#
loop_
_entity_poly.entity_id
_entity_poly.type
_entity_poly.pdbx_seq_one_letter_code
_entity_poly.pdbx_strand_id
1 'polypeptide(L)'
;MEFFPSPKVFLQIGPFSIAWYAICIMIGGIFGCSVSARELKKNGYSTETIEDLFMGAFICGIMGARLWYCVFYDFTYYFSNPVNLLKIYEGGLAIQGSLVGGALFVGWYCWKHKMNFFRTGDAILPHMLLCQTFGRWGNFMNQEAYGGIVSASFYEGWPTFIAEKMFINGAYRMPTFFFESVCNLIGWVLIYFVYRKVSKPKRGNLIYAYLMWYGVTRFFIEGLRTDSLMIGSLRMAQLTSLAFIVLGVVGTLGLFRKLFKEKKPVVLFDLDGTLLDTEPAIIESYRRLFEKYAPTVEFDREKQLSVIGPPLSKMMKIYFPDQDTDMLIEEYRTINKAIHKDLVFPMKNAKEMLETLKNDGYKLGVVTAKVEDVTRLGLDINEMTHYFDVIIAENHVSKSKPDPEGIFMACKQMGVGHDSLIYVGDSVSDIKAGKNAGAFTIAYMYLEERRQDLLNEKPNRTIDDLIEIVDIVKEDHSWTHSMM
;
A
#
# COMPACT_ATOMS: atom_id res chain seq x y z
N MET A 1 24.06 23.90 27.08
CA MET A 1 23.98 22.85 26.08
C MET A 1 25.33 22.20 26.01
N GLU A 2 25.40 20.94 26.34
CA GLU A 2 26.65 20.18 26.44
C GLU A 2 26.51 18.93 25.58
N PHE A 3 27.43 18.74 24.64
CA PHE A 3 27.49 17.56 23.80
C PHE A 3 28.42 16.51 24.42
N PHE A 4 27.96 15.27 24.44
CA PHE A 4 28.68 14.11 24.97
C PHE A 4 29.09 14.22 26.45
N PRO A 5 28.20 14.66 27.37
CA PRO A 5 28.52 14.82 28.76
C PRO A 5 28.86 13.50 29.46
N SER A 6 28.41 12.38 28.90
CA SER A 6 28.79 11.03 29.36
C SER A 6 28.75 10.03 28.22
N PRO A 7 29.35 8.83 28.35
CA PRO A 7 29.30 7.78 27.34
C PRO A 7 27.90 7.33 26.95
N LYS A 8 26.88 7.60 27.76
CA LYS A 8 25.48 7.23 27.53
C LYS A 8 24.61 8.38 27.02
N VAL A 9 25.04 9.63 27.26
CA VAL A 9 24.28 10.84 26.93
C VAL A 9 24.89 11.52 25.71
N PHE A 10 24.06 11.70 24.67
CA PHE A 10 24.43 12.40 23.43
C PHE A 10 24.42 13.92 23.62
N LEU A 11 23.36 14.44 24.27
CA LEU A 11 23.15 15.87 24.43
C LEU A 11 22.46 16.16 25.75
N GLN A 12 22.95 17.20 26.48
CA GLN A 12 22.29 17.73 27.66
C GLN A 12 21.87 19.19 27.46
N ILE A 13 20.62 19.49 27.75
CA ILE A 13 20.04 20.84 27.69
C ILE A 13 19.37 21.12 29.03
N GLY A 14 20.06 21.78 29.92
CA GLY A 14 19.58 21.99 31.30
C GLY A 14 19.26 20.65 31.98
N PRO A 15 18.03 20.45 32.51
CA PRO A 15 17.66 19.20 33.18
C PRO A 15 17.36 18.05 32.17
N PHE A 16 17.26 18.32 30.90
CA PHE A 16 16.93 17.32 29.89
C PHE A 16 18.17 16.68 29.26
N SER A 17 18.24 15.36 29.31
CA SER A 17 19.32 14.58 28.68
C SER A 17 18.77 13.71 27.56
N ILE A 18 19.42 13.75 26.38
CA ILE A 18 19.11 12.89 25.23
C ILE A 18 20.16 11.78 25.20
N ALA A 19 19.74 10.56 25.44
CA ALA A 19 20.60 9.39 25.41
C ALA A 19 20.93 8.95 23.97
N TRP A 20 22.11 8.39 23.76
CA TRP A 20 22.47 7.74 22.50
C TRP A 20 21.48 6.67 22.07
N TYR A 21 20.90 5.96 23.04
CA TYR A 21 19.85 4.97 22.80
C TYR A 21 18.65 5.57 22.06
N ALA A 22 18.19 6.76 22.46
CA ALA A 22 17.10 7.46 21.80
C ALA A 22 17.46 7.86 20.36
N ILE A 23 18.71 8.31 20.14
CA ILE A 23 19.20 8.65 18.80
C ILE A 23 19.21 7.43 17.88
N CYS A 24 19.71 6.29 18.35
CA CYS A 24 19.72 5.06 17.57
C CYS A 24 18.30 4.60 17.19
N ILE A 25 17.35 4.63 18.13
CA ILE A 25 15.95 4.28 17.85
C ILE A 25 15.33 5.26 16.85
N MET A 26 15.58 6.56 17.01
CA MET A 26 15.05 7.59 16.11
C MET A 26 15.56 7.41 14.68
N ILE A 27 16.87 7.16 14.51
CA ILE A 27 17.45 6.88 13.19
C ILE A 27 16.78 5.64 12.57
N GLY A 28 16.71 4.55 13.33
CA GLY A 28 16.04 3.32 12.86
C GLY A 28 14.57 3.55 12.50
N GLY A 29 13.85 4.32 13.33
CA GLY A 29 12.46 4.69 13.08
C GLY A 29 12.28 5.51 11.81
N ILE A 30 13.11 6.54 11.58
CA ILE A 30 13.08 7.37 10.37
C ILE A 30 13.30 6.51 9.13
N PHE A 31 14.32 5.65 9.13
CA PHE A 31 14.60 4.77 7.99
C PHE A 31 13.45 3.78 7.76
N GLY A 32 12.99 3.08 8.80
CA GLY A 32 11.91 2.11 8.68
C GLY A 32 10.59 2.74 8.22
N CYS A 33 10.20 3.87 8.82
CA CYS A 33 8.99 4.61 8.41
C CYS A 33 9.11 5.15 6.99
N SER A 34 10.28 5.67 6.58
CA SER A 34 10.48 6.19 5.22
C SER A 34 10.30 5.12 4.14
N VAL A 35 10.85 3.91 4.37
CA VAL A 35 10.69 2.80 3.43
C VAL A 35 9.26 2.28 3.46
N SER A 36 8.67 2.11 4.66
CA SER A 36 7.25 1.71 4.80
C SER A 36 6.29 2.69 4.14
N ALA A 37 6.53 4.00 4.28
CA ALA A 37 5.73 5.05 3.64
C ALA A 37 5.79 4.97 2.11
N ARG A 38 6.97 4.69 1.53
CA ARG A 38 7.11 4.48 0.08
C ARG A 38 6.28 3.28 -0.39
N GLU A 39 6.30 2.18 0.36
CA GLU A 39 5.50 1.00 0.03
C GLU A 39 3.99 1.26 0.18
N LEU A 40 3.57 1.96 1.23
CA LEU A 40 2.17 2.33 1.41
C LEU A 40 1.68 3.31 0.31
N LYS A 41 2.52 4.25 -0.13
CA LYS A 41 2.21 5.11 -1.29
C LYS A 41 2.04 4.32 -2.57
N LYS A 42 2.91 3.34 -2.84
CA LYS A 42 2.73 2.41 -3.97
C LYS A 42 1.43 1.60 -3.86
N ASN A 43 0.97 1.36 -2.64
CA ASN A 43 -0.31 0.72 -2.37
C ASN A 43 -1.53 1.65 -2.56
N GLY A 44 -1.33 2.90 -3.00
CA GLY A 44 -2.42 3.86 -3.28
C GLY A 44 -2.89 4.66 -2.07
N TYR A 45 -2.19 4.59 -0.91
CA TYR A 45 -2.57 5.39 0.27
C TYR A 45 -2.02 6.81 0.18
N SER A 46 -2.86 7.79 0.55
CA SER A 46 -2.44 9.20 0.59
C SER A 46 -1.37 9.45 1.66
N THR A 47 -0.59 10.51 1.47
CA THR A 47 0.44 10.90 2.44
C THR A 47 -0.17 11.19 3.81
N GLU A 48 -1.31 11.87 3.86
CA GLU A 48 -2.07 12.16 5.07
C GLU A 48 -2.47 10.89 5.82
N THR A 49 -3.05 9.90 5.12
CA THR A 49 -3.42 8.59 5.69
C THR A 49 -2.21 7.88 6.30
N ILE A 50 -1.04 7.95 5.66
CA ILE A 50 0.19 7.31 6.12
C ILE A 50 0.76 8.02 7.34
N GLU A 51 0.76 9.36 7.35
CA GLU A 51 1.21 10.17 8.48
C GLU A 51 0.34 9.93 9.71
N ASP A 52 -0.97 9.93 9.56
CA ASP A 52 -1.93 9.62 10.63
C ASP A 52 -1.72 8.22 11.18
N LEU A 53 -1.52 7.23 10.30
CA LEU A 53 -1.25 5.85 10.69
C LEU A 53 0.02 5.74 11.56
N PHE A 54 1.12 6.37 11.14
CA PHE A 54 2.38 6.30 11.89
C PHE A 54 2.33 7.12 13.16
N MET A 55 1.75 8.31 13.13
CA MET A 55 1.62 9.16 14.31
C MET A 55 0.73 8.49 15.37
N GLY A 56 -0.41 7.95 14.95
CA GLY A 56 -1.31 7.26 15.87
C GLY A 56 -0.70 5.97 16.44
N ALA A 57 0.00 5.18 15.60
CA ALA A 57 0.71 3.99 16.06
C ALA A 57 1.82 4.34 17.07
N PHE A 58 2.54 5.45 16.87
CA PHE A 58 3.56 5.94 17.78
C PHE A 58 2.97 6.36 19.12
N ILE A 59 1.92 7.19 19.12
CA ILE A 59 1.25 7.65 20.33
C ILE A 59 0.66 6.48 21.12
N CYS A 60 -0.11 5.61 20.45
CA CYS A 60 -0.71 4.42 21.08
C CYS A 60 0.36 3.42 21.55
N GLY A 61 1.51 3.36 20.85
CA GLY A 61 2.67 2.60 21.27
C GLY A 61 3.24 3.10 22.59
N ILE A 62 3.46 4.40 22.76
CA ILE A 62 3.94 4.99 24.01
C ILE A 62 2.94 4.76 25.14
N MET A 63 1.66 5.00 24.89
CA MET A 63 0.61 4.78 25.89
C MET A 63 0.53 3.30 26.32
N GLY A 64 0.60 2.38 25.35
CA GLY A 64 0.64 0.95 25.60
C GLY A 64 1.87 0.52 26.40
N ALA A 65 3.04 1.06 26.07
CA ALA A 65 4.28 0.80 26.80
C ALA A 65 4.18 1.20 28.26
N ARG A 66 3.61 2.37 28.52
CA ARG A 66 3.42 2.88 29.88
C ARG A 66 2.39 2.07 30.65
N LEU A 67 1.24 1.82 30.04
CA LEU A 67 0.16 1.04 30.65
C LEU A 67 0.65 -0.38 31.02
N TRP A 68 1.34 -1.04 30.10
CA TRP A 68 1.92 -2.36 30.33
C TRP A 68 2.87 -2.36 31.53
N TYR A 69 3.77 -1.38 31.57
CA TYR A 69 4.70 -1.26 32.70
C TYR A 69 3.96 -1.07 34.01
N CYS A 70 3.00 -0.15 34.08
CA CYS A 70 2.23 0.14 35.31
C CYS A 70 1.41 -1.06 35.77
N VAL A 71 0.87 -1.86 34.85
CA VAL A 71 0.06 -3.06 35.20
C VAL A 71 0.93 -4.22 35.69
N PHE A 72 2.08 -4.46 35.06
CA PHE A 72 2.84 -5.69 35.30
C PHE A 72 4.06 -5.53 36.22
N TYR A 73 4.53 -4.30 36.47
CA TYR A 73 5.69 -4.07 37.34
C TYR A 73 5.29 -3.64 38.76
N ASP A 74 4.41 -2.66 38.92
CA ASP A 74 3.95 -2.22 40.22
C ASP A 74 2.54 -1.65 40.16
N PHE A 75 1.57 -2.54 40.06
CA PHE A 75 0.15 -2.19 39.96
C PHE A 75 -0.31 -1.31 41.12
N THR A 76 0.07 -1.69 42.37
CA THR A 76 -0.39 -1.01 43.57
C THR A 76 0.11 0.43 43.63
N TYR A 77 1.39 0.67 43.33
CA TYR A 77 1.99 2.01 43.32
C TYR A 77 1.31 2.94 42.31
N TYR A 78 1.12 2.47 41.08
CA TYR A 78 0.58 3.32 40.02
C TYR A 78 -0.91 3.56 40.13
N PHE A 79 -1.68 2.57 40.58
CA PHE A 79 -3.13 2.71 40.71
C PHE A 79 -3.58 3.33 42.02
N SER A 80 -2.74 3.34 43.06
CA SER A 80 -2.99 4.13 44.27
C SER A 80 -2.79 5.62 44.06
N ASN A 81 -1.99 6.00 43.07
CA ASN A 81 -1.69 7.40 42.74
C ASN A 81 -1.70 7.61 41.21
N PRO A 82 -2.89 7.80 40.58
CA PRO A 82 -3.06 7.83 39.12
C PRO A 82 -2.19 8.88 38.39
N VAL A 83 -1.79 9.95 39.07
CA VAL A 83 -0.88 10.97 38.53
C VAL A 83 0.47 10.36 38.09
N ASN A 84 0.92 9.30 38.79
CA ASN A 84 2.17 8.62 38.45
C ASN A 84 2.12 7.88 37.12
N LEU A 85 0.91 7.54 36.60
CA LEU A 85 0.75 6.99 35.26
C LEU A 85 1.25 7.95 34.17
N LEU A 86 1.10 9.26 34.39
CA LEU A 86 1.45 10.29 33.42
C LEU A 86 2.94 10.69 33.44
N LYS A 87 3.70 10.26 34.48
CA LYS A 87 5.12 10.61 34.63
C LYS A 87 6.02 9.74 33.72
N ILE A 88 5.83 9.85 32.40
CA ILE A 88 6.61 9.09 31.41
C ILE A 88 8.11 9.45 31.47
N TYR A 89 8.44 10.67 31.88
CA TYR A 89 9.80 11.19 31.96
C TYR A 89 10.64 10.52 33.06
N GLU A 90 10.02 9.84 34.03
CA GLU A 90 10.70 9.04 35.06
C GLU A 90 11.13 7.64 34.56
N GLY A 91 10.83 7.32 33.26
CA GLY A 91 11.07 6.00 32.70
C GLY A 91 9.85 5.07 32.86
N GLY A 92 10.07 3.76 32.89
CA GLY A 92 8.99 2.78 33.04
C GLY A 92 8.13 2.63 31.77
N LEU A 93 8.79 2.28 30.67
CA LEU A 93 8.18 1.96 29.39
C LEU A 93 8.54 0.52 29.01
N ALA A 94 7.52 -0.33 28.82
CA ALA A 94 7.72 -1.72 28.44
C ALA A 94 7.50 -1.90 26.95
N ILE A 95 8.48 -2.45 26.24
CA ILE A 95 8.42 -2.64 24.78
C ILE A 95 7.25 -3.54 24.35
N GLN A 96 6.87 -4.52 25.17
CA GLN A 96 5.72 -5.40 24.92
C GLN A 96 4.42 -4.61 24.78
N GLY A 97 4.23 -3.64 25.69
CA GLY A 97 3.07 -2.75 25.64
C GLY A 97 3.08 -1.83 24.42
N SER A 98 4.26 -1.38 24.00
CA SER A 98 4.40 -0.57 22.78
C SER A 98 3.97 -1.36 21.54
N LEU A 99 4.39 -2.60 21.42
CA LEU A 99 4.03 -3.47 20.30
C LEU A 99 2.52 -3.76 20.27
N VAL A 100 1.94 -4.07 21.44
CA VAL A 100 0.49 -4.33 21.55
C VAL A 100 -0.32 -3.07 21.24
N GLY A 101 0.03 -1.93 21.85
CA GLY A 101 -0.68 -0.66 21.64
C GLY A 101 -0.61 -0.19 20.18
N GLY A 102 0.57 -0.26 19.59
CA GLY A 102 0.77 0.07 18.17
C GLY A 102 0.00 -0.87 17.24
N ALA A 103 0.05 -2.17 17.46
CA ALA A 103 -0.66 -3.16 16.64
C ALA A 103 -2.20 -3.01 16.74
N LEU A 104 -2.72 -2.76 17.94
CA LEU A 104 -4.16 -2.51 18.14
C LEU A 104 -4.60 -1.24 17.41
N PHE A 105 -3.80 -0.16 17.48
CA PHE A 105 -4.11 1.05 16.73
C PHE A 105 -4.09 0.81 15.21
N VAL A 106 -3.06 0.15 14.68
CA VAL A 106 -2.97 -0.16 13.24
C VAL A 106 -4.17 -1.00 12.80
N GLY A 107 -4.55 -2.02 13.59
CA GLY A 107 -5.74 -2.84 13.32
C GLY A 107 -7.03 -2.02 13.28
N TRP A 108 -7.24 -1.18 14.30
CA TRP A 108 -8.39 -0.28 14.36
C TRP A 108 -8.40 0.74 13.22
N TYR A 109 -7.24 1.34 12.92
CA TYR A 109 -7.12 2.33 11.85
C TYR A 109 -7.40 1.71 10.48
N CYS A 110 -6.84 0.53 10.21
CA CYS A 110 -7.14 -0.23 9.00
C CYS A 110 -8.64 -0.55 8.87
N TRP A 111 -9.28 -0.97 9.96
CA TRP A 111 -10.71 -1.22 9.98
C TRP A 111 -11.53 0.05 9.68
N LYS A 112 -11.21 1.17 10.35
CA LYS A 112 -11.91 2.46 10.20
C LYS A 112 -11.78 3.03 8.79
N HIS A 113 -10.56 2.99 8.21
CA HIS A 113 -10.24 3.55 6.89
C HIS A 113 -10.36 2.53 5.76
N LYS A 114 -10.92 1.33 6.04
CA LYS A 114 -11.14 0.23 5.08
C LYS A 114 -9.85 -0.21 4.37
N MET A 115 -8.70 -0.04 5.02
CA MET A 115 -7.40 -0.52 4.55
C MET A 115 -7.28 -2.03 4.76
N ASN A 116 -6.58 -2.71 3.87
CA ASN A 116 -6.31 -4.13 4.07
C ASN A 116 -5.19 -4.31 5.10
N PHE A 117 -5.51 -4.92 6.23
CA PHE A 117 -4.58 -5.13 7.35
C PHE A 117 -3.33 -5.90 6.95
N PHE A 118 -3.47 -6.98 6.18
CA PHE A 118 -2.34 -7.80 5.74
C PHE A 118 -1.44 -7.05 4.75
N ARG A 119 -2.01 -6.31 3.83
CA ARG A 119 -1.24 -5.49 2.88
C ARG A 119 -0.50 -4.33 3.58
N THR A 120 -1.16 -3.69 4.53
CA THR A 120 -0.54 -2.66 5.37
C THR A 120 0.58 -3.25 6.22
N GLY A 121 0.36 -4.42 6.81
CA GLY A 121 1.38 -5.12 7.58
C GLY A 121 2.58 -5.58 6.74
N ASP A 122 2.36 -6.08 5.53
CA ASP A 122 3.43 -6.44 4.58
C ASP A 122 4.28 -5.22 4.18
N ALA A 123 3.69 -4.04 4.15
CA ALA A 123 4.42 -2.79 3.86
C ALA A 123 5.18 -2.22 5.09
N ILE A 124 4.88 -2.66 6.30
CA ILE A 124 5.48 -2.12 7.54
C ILE A 124 6.40 -3.12 8.23
N LEU A 125 5.91 -4.35 8.50
CA LEU A 125 6.61 -5.29 9.40
C LEU A 125 8.01 -5.72 8.94
N PRO A 126 8.30 -5.99 7.65
CA PRO A 126 9.66 -6.28 7.23
C PRO A 126 10.65 -5.17 7.59
N HIS A 127 10.20 -3.91 7.55
CA HIS A 127 11.04 -2.74 7.85
C HIS A 127 11.28 -2.53 9.34
N MET A 128 10.53 -3.22 10.21
CA MET A 128 10.83 -3.28 11.65
C MET A 128 12.18 -3.93 11.93
N LEU A 129 12.64 -4.89 11.09
CA LEU A 129 13.99 -5.44 11.21
C LEU A 129 15.06 -4.36 11.03
N LEU A 130 14.83 -3.39 10.14
CA LEU A 130 15.73 -2.25 9.96
C LEU A 130 15.73 -1.34 11.19
N CYS A 131 14.56 -1.04 11.76
CA CYS A 131 14.44 -0.29 13.00
C CYS A 131 15.18 -1.00 14.15
N GLN A 132 15.00 -2.32 14.25
CA GLN A 132 15.66 -3.15 15.27
C GLN A 132 17.18 -3.20 15.09
N THR A 133 17.67 -3.23 13.84
CA THR A 133 19.11 -3.15 13.55
C THR A 133 19.76 -1.96 14.24
N PHE A 134 19.21 -0.78 14.08
CA PHE A 134 19.73 0.44 14.73
C PHE A 134 19.48 0.45 16.23
N GLY A 135 18.32 -0.04 16.70
CA GLY A 135 17.98 -0.11 18.11
C GLY A 135 18.99 -0.94 18.93
N ARG A 136 19.60 -1.99 18.35
CA ARG A 136 20.64 -2.79 19.02
C ARG A 136 21.92 -2.01 19.31
N TRP A 137 22.29 -1.06 18.48
CA TRP A 137 23.39 -0.15 18.77
C TRP A 137 23.09 0.76 19.97
N GLY A 138 21.81 1.05 20.23
CA GLY A 138 21.41 1.72 21.47
C GLY A 138 21.73 0.89 22.72
N ASN A 139 21.46 -0.42 22.69
CA ASN A 139 21.85 -1.32 23.79
C ASN A 139 23.38 -1.35 24.01
N PHE A 140 24.16 -1.34 22.93
CA PHE A 140 25.63 -1.20 23.01
C PHE A 140 26.04 0.09 23.67
N MET A 141 25.44 1.21 23.35
CA MET A 141 25.74 2.50 23.97
C MET A 141 25.43 2.50 25.47
N ASN A 142 24.35 1.84 25.87
CA ASN A 142 23.96 1.71 27.28
C ASN A 142 24.72 0.61 28.02
N GLN A 143 25.50 -0.22 27.35
CA GLN A 143 26.17 -1.40 27.91
C GLN A 143 25.17 -2.37 28.59
N GLU A 144 24.08 -2.68 27.90
CA GLU A 144 23.00 -3.58 28.33
C GLU A 144 22.74 -4.67 27.29
N ALA A 145 21.97 -5.69 27.65
CA ALA A 145 21.60 -6.80 26.74
C ALA A 145 22.82 -7.56 26.18
N TYR A 146 23.86 -7.71 26.93
CA TYR A 146 25.08 -8.43 26.57
C TYR A 146 25.02 -9.92 26.93
N GLY A 147 25.93 -10.69 26.33
CA GLY A 147 26.05 -12.14 26.57
C GLY A 147 27.04 -12.51 27.66
N GLY A 148 27.35 -13.79 27.74
CA GLY A 148 28.32 -14.36 28.73
C GLY A 148 29.72 -13.77 28.64
N ILE A 149 30.57 -14.11 29.62
CA ILE A 149 31.99 -13.74 29.66
C ILE A 149 32.71 -14.45 28.50
N VAL A 150 33.57 -13.71 27.81
CA VAL A 150 34.44 -14.22 26.73
C VAL A 150 35.91 -13.85 27.06
N SER A 151 36.86 -14.56 26.42
CA SER A 151 38.28 -14.23 26.57
C SER A 151 38.64 -12.91 25.87
N ALA A 152 39.75 -12.26 26.29
CA ALA A 152 40.25 -11.08 25.60
C ALA A 152 40.58 -11.37 24.10
N SER A 153 41.05 -12.58 23.79
CA SER A 153 41.36 -13.04 22.43
C SER A 153 40.14 -13.11 21.52
N PHE A 154 38.92 -13.17 22.06
CA PHE A 154 37.68 -13.08 21.26
C PHE A 154 37.58 -11.76 20.51
N TYR A 155 38.14 -10.69 21.06
CA TYR A 155 38.11 -9.35 20.46
C TYR A 155 39.35 -9.00 19.59
N GLU A 156 40.26 -9.97 19.38
CA GLU A 156 41.34 -9.79 18.43
C GLU A 156 40.79 -9.59 17.01
N GLY A 157 41.17 -8.49 16.37
CA GLY A 157 40.65 -8.08 15.05
C GLY A 157 39.34 -7.33 15.05
N TRP A 158 38.70 -7.14 16.20
CA TRP A 158 37.54 -6.26 16.30
C TRP A 158 37.95 -4.79 16.38
N PRO A 159 37.10 -3.85 15.95
CA PRO A 159 37.32 -2.42 16.18
C PRO A 159 37.49 -2.12 17.66
N THR A 160 38.54 -1.35 18.03
CA THR A 160 38.90 -1.05 19.40
C THR A 160 37.76 -0.48 20.23
N PHE A 161 36.95 0.42 19.64
CA PHE A 161 35.82 1.02 20.33
C PHE A 161 34.72 0.01 20.74
N ILE A 162 34.60 -1.11 19.99
CA ILE A 162 33.68 -2.19 20.36
C ILE A 162 34.26 -2.99 21.52
N ALA A 163 35.52 -3.40 21.40
CA ALA A 163 36.18 -4.20 22.43
C ALA A 163 36.21 -3.47 23.79
N GLU A 164 36.59 -2.19 23.80
CA GLU A 164 36.63 -1.36 25.01
C GLU A 164 35.25 -1.22 25.65
N LYS A 165 34.21 -0.93 24.85
CA LYS A 165 32.87 -0.74 25.38
C LYS A 165 32.22 -2.03 25.84
N MET A 166 32.64 -3.20 25.30
CA MET A 166 32.19 -4.52 25.73
C MET A 166 32.99 -5.07 26.95
N PHE A 167 33.96 -4.32 27.46
CA PHE A 167 34.57 -4.60 28.79
C PHE A 167 33.66 -4.04 29.88
N ILE A 168 32.82 -4.90 30.46
CA ILE A 168 31.76 -4.52 31.39
C ILE A 168 31.93 -5.29 32.69
N ASN A 169 31.95 -4.56 33.84
CA ASN A 169 32.11 -5.12 35.15
C ASN A 169 33.35 -6.01 35.29
N GLY A 170 34.51 -5.54 34.73
CA GLY A 170 35.78 -6.23 34.85
C GLY A 170 36.00 -7.44 33.97
N ALA A 171 35.11 -7.68 32.98
CA ALA A 171 35.22 -8.81 32.04
C ALA A 171 34.71 -8.42 30.65
N TYR A 172 35.30 -9.03 29.62
CA TYR A 172 34.77 -8.92 28.24
C TYR A 172 33.48 -9.71 28.13
N ARG A 173 32.45 -9.09 27.57
CA ARG A 173 31.12 -9.69 27.37
C ARG A 173 30.87 -9.95 25.89
N MET A 174 30.13 -11.05 25.59
CA MET A 174 29.76 -11.39 24.23
C MET A 174 28.86 -10.33 23.60
N PRO A 175 29.15 -9.83 22.37
CA PRO A 175 28.44 -8.69 21.74
C PRO A 175 27.14 -9.13 21.07
N THR A 176 26.16 -9.55 21.86
CA THR A 176 24.85 -10.01 21.37
C THR A 176 24.11 -8.94 20.60
N PHE A 177 24.35 -7.64 20.92
CA PHE A 177 23.81 -6.51 20.16
C PHE A 177 24.24 -6.56 18.69
N PHE A 178 25.52 -6.88 18.43
CA PHE A 178 26.07 -6.95 17.08
C PHE A 178 25.49 -8.12 16.31
N PHE A 179 25.44 -9.30 16.91
CA PHE A 179 24.86 -10.49 16.29
C PHE A 179 23.38 -10.27 15.91
N GLU A 180 22.59 -9.69 16.80
CA GLU A 180 21.19 -9.40 16.54
C GLU A 180 21.02 -8.31 15.47
N SER A 181 21.88 -7.28 15.49
CA SER A 181 21.89 -6.21 14.47
C SER A 181 22.18 -6.78 13.08
N VAL A 182 23.21 -7.62 12.96
CA VAL A 182 23.58 -8.26 11.68
C VAL A 182 22.48 -9.21 11.19
N CYS A 183 21.95 -10.07 12.09
CA CYS A 183 20.84 -10.97 11.75
C CYS A 183 19.60 -10.20 11.28
N ASN A 184 19.24 -9.10 11.92
CA ASN A 184 18.11 -8.28 11.53
C ASN A 184 18.33 -7.62 10.15
N LEU A 185 19.52 -7.11 9.87
CA LEU A 185 19.87 -6.54 8.58
C LEU A 185 19.82 -7.59 7.46
N ILE A 186 20.40 -8.77 7.69
CA ILE A 186 20.34 -9.89 6.74
C ILE A 186 18.89 -10.29 6.50
N GLY A 187 18.08 -10.43 7.56
CA GLY A 187 16.66 -10.76 7.46
C GLY A 187 15.88 -9.74 6.64
N TRP A 188 16.14 -8.46 6.86
CA TRP A 188 15.53 -7.40 6.07
C TRP A 188 15.87 -7.51 4.59
N VAL A 189 17.15 -7.72 4.25
CA VAL A 189 17.59 -7.90 2.86
C VAL A 189 16.96 -9.13 2.24
N LEU A 190 16.97 -10.26 2.94
CA LEU A 190 16.42 -11.51 2.42
C LEU A 190 14.89 -11.44 2.23
N ILE A 191 14.14 -10.89 3.17
CA ILE A 191 12.68 -10.81 3.10
C ILE A 191 12.26 -9.77 2.06
N TYR A 192 12.82 -8.58 2.11
CA TYR A 192 12.37 -7.47 1.28
C TYR A 192 12.85 -7.54 -0.16
N PHE A 193 14.10 -7.94 -0.41
CA PHE A 193 14.66 -7.96 -1.77
C PHE A 193 14.64 -9.34 -2.41
N VAL A 194 14.94 -10.41 -1.66
CA VAL A 194 15.06 -11.75 -2.25
C VAL A 194 13.72 -12.47 -2.26
N TYR A 195 13.13 -12.70 -1.08
CA TYR A 195 11.87 -13.45 -0.97
C TYR A 195 10.73 -12.79 -1.74
N ARG A 196 10.58 -11.47 -1.61
CA ARG A 196 9.57 -10.71 -2.34
C ARG A 196 9.72 -10.81 -3.85
N LYS A 197 10.96 -10.77 -4.37
CA LYS A 197 11.23 -10.80 -5.82
C LYS A 197 11.10 -12.21 -6.41
N VAL A 198 11.59 -13.22 -5.69
CA VAL A 198 11.65 -14.61 -6.19
C VAL A 198 10.32 -15.32 -6.02
N SER A 199 9.69 -15.21 -4.84
CA SER A 199 8.51 -16.03 -4.49
C SER A 199 7.18 -15.35 -4.80
N LYS A 200 7.16 -14.06 -5.17
CA LYS A 200 5.92 -13.27 -5.39
C LYS A 200 4.88 -13.58 -4.31
N PRO A 201 5.19 -13.26 -3.04
CA PRO A 201 4.44 -13.77 -1.89
C PRO A 201 3.01 -13.24 -1.88
N LYS A 202 2.08 -14.09 -1.47
CA LYS A 202 0.68 -13.70 -1.23
C LYS A 202 0.58 -12.70 -0.07
N ARG A 203 -0.53 -11.96 -0.01
CA ARG A 203 -0.82 -10.98 1.08
C ARG A 203 -0.62 -11.62 2.45
N GLY A 204 0.07 -10.91 3.34
CA GLY A 204 0.41 -11.35 4.68
C GLY A 204 1.68 -12.21 4.77
N ASN A 205 2.21 -12.70 3.65
CA ASN A 205 3.37 -13.59 3.70
C ASN A 205 4.66 -12.88 4.14
N LEU A 206 4.79 -11.57 3.90
CA LEU A 206 5.94 -10.81 4.40
C LEU A 206 5.84 -10.61 5.92
N ILE A 207 4.62 -10.45 6.47
CA ILE A 207 4.37 -10.48 7.92
C ILE A 207 4.86 -11.80 8.51
N TYR A 208 4.43 -12.92 7.93
CA TYR A 208 4.78 -14.25 8.43
C TYR A 208 6.28 -14.54 8.30
N ALA A 209 6.91 -14.10 7.21
CA ALA A 209 8.36 -14.21 7.03
C ALA A 209 9.12 -13.40 8.09
N TYR A 210 8.67 -12.18 8.40
CA TYR A 210 9.22 -11.38 9.49
C TYR A 210 9.08 -12.10 10.83
N LEU A 211 7.89 -12.62 11.17
CA LEU A 211 7.65 -13.31 12.43
C LEU A 211 8.55 -14.54 12.58
N MET A 212 8.68 -15.36 11.53
CA MET A 212 9.56 -16.53 11.53
C MET A 212 11.03 -16.13 11.69
N TRP A 213 11.51 -15.18 10.89
CA TRP A 213 12.90 -14.74 10.96
C TRP A 213 13.27 -14.17 12.32
N TYR A 214 12.49 -13.19 12.78
CA TYR A 214 12.71 -12.57 14.07
C TYR A 214 12.56 -13.58 15.22
N GLY A 215 11.56 -14.44 15.17
CA GLY A 215 11.35 -15.49 16.17
C GLY A 215 12.55 -16.45 16.25
N VAL A 216 13.05 -16.94 15.13
CA VAL A 216 14.21 -17.84 15.11
C VAL A 216 15.46 -17.13 15.62
N THR A 217 15.81 -15.97 15.08
CA THR A 217 17.03 -15.26 15.47
C THR A 217 16.98 -14.84 16.93
N ARG A 218 15.85 -14.34 17.41
CA ARG A 218 15.66 -13.92 18.79
C ARG A 218 15.72 -15.10 19.77
N PHE A 219 15.19 -16.25 19.41
CA PHE A 219 15.26 -17.46 20.25
C PHE A 219 16.68 -17.86 20.56
N PHE A 220 17.56 -17.90 19.55
CA PHE A 220 18.96 -18.26 19.74
C PHE A 220 19.76 -17.18 20.47
N ILE A 221 19.60 -15.92 20.09
CA ILE A 221 20.33 -14.80 20.71
C ILE A 221 19.95 -14.63 22.18
N GLU A 222 18.67 -14.80 22.53
CA GLU A 222 18.23 -14.78 23.93
C GLU A 222 18.90 -15.87 24.76
N GLY A 223 19.21 -17.03 24.15
CA GLY A 223 19.96 -18.09 24.79
C GLY A 223 21.37 -17.67 25.24
N LEU A 224 21.99 -16.72 24.57
CA LEU A 224 23.32 -16.19 24.86
C LEU A 224 23.33 -15.08 25.92
N ARG A 225 22.18 -14.46 26.22
CA ARG A 225 22.07 -13.31 27.14
C ARG A 225 22.11 -13.73 28.59
N THR A 226 22.67 -12.84 29.42
CA THR A 226 22.79 -13.02 30.88
C THR A 226 21.74 -12.26 31.67
N ASP A 227 21.05 -11.31 31.05
CA ASP A 227 20.08 -10.40 31.70
C ASP A 227 18.63 -10.68 31.24
N SER A 228 18.31 -11.93 30.88
CA SER A 228 16.99 -12.34 30.39
C SER A 228 15.92 -12.30 31.48
N LEU A 229 14.73 -11.81 31.13
CA LEU A 229 13.55 -11.90 31.97
C LEU A 229 13.08 -13.34 32.06
N MET A 230 12.97 -13.88 33.27
CA MET A 230 12.61 -15.27 33.53
C MET A 230 11.18 -15.39 34.07
N ILE A 231 10.45 -16.39 33.60
CA ILE A 231 9.22 -16.88 34.24
C ILE A 231 9.46 -18.31 34.67
N GLY A 232 9.74 -18.50 35.97
CA GLY A 232 10.24 -19.76 36.49
C GLY A 232 11.58 -20.11 35.84
N SER A 233 11.70 -21.25 35.19
CA SER A 233 12.91 -21.69 34.47
C SER A 233 12.97 -21.28 33.00
N LEU A 234 11.92 -20.61 32.46
CA LEU A 234 11.81 -20.28 31.04
C LEU A 234 12.11 -18.78 30.82
N ARG A 235 12.82 -18.49 29.72
CA ARG A 235 13.06 -17.13 29.27
C ARG A 235 11.85 -16.61 28.52
N MET A 236 11.25 -15.50 28.98
CA MET A 236 10.05 -14.92 28.38
C MET A 236 10.21 -14.62 26.88
N ALA A 237 11.39 -14.12 26.49
CA ALA A 237 11.65 -13.81 25.09
C ALA A 237 11.75 -15.07 24.22
N GLN A 238 12.15 -16.21 24.74
CA GLN A 238 12.13 -17.48 24.00
C GLN A 238 10.70 -18.00 23.80
N LEU A 239 9.83 -17.86 24.79
CA LEU A 239 8.41 -18.22 24.64
C LEU A 239 7.71 -17.36 23.58
N THR A 240 7.92 -16.04 23.62
CA THR A 240 7.38 -15.13 22.59
C THR A 240 7.95 -15.43 21.21
N SER A 241 9.22 -15.80 21.12
CA SER A 241 9.88 -16.21 19.86
C SER A 241 9.24 -17.48 19.27
N LEU A 242 8.97 -18.48 20.10
CA LEU A 242 8.26 -19.70 19.66
C LEU A 242 6.85 -19.37 19.18
N ALA A 243 6.12 -18.49 19.89
CA ALA A 243 4.80 -18.04 19.44
C ALA A 243 4.87 -17.36 18.06
N PHE A 244 5.87 -16.51 17.83
CA PHE A 244 6.07 -15.86 16.53
C PHE A 244 6.40 -16.84 15.41
N ILE A 245 7.25 -17.85 15.69
CA ILE A 245 7.54 -18.93 14.72
C ILE A 245 6.27 -19.69 14.36
N VAL A 246 5.49 -20.11 15.38
CA VAL A 246 4.23 -20.85 15.16
C VAL A 246 3.23 -20.01 14.35
N LEU A 247 3.03 -18.74 14.72
CA LEU A 247 2.15 -17.82 13.99
C LEU A 247 2.63 -17.61 12.54
N GLY A 248 3.93 -17.48 12.34
CA GLY A 248 4.52 -17.36 11.01
C GLY A 248 4.29 -18.60 10.14
N VAL A 249 4.52 -19.78 10.67
CA VAL A 249 4.29 -21.05 9.96
C VAL A 249 2.81 -21.25 9.65
N VAL A 250 1.93 -21.11 10.66
CA VAL A 250 0.48 -21.27 10.51
C VAL A 250 -0.08 -20.26 9.49
N GLY A 251 0.41 -19.00 9.53
CA GLY A 251 0.03 -17.98 8.58
C GLY A 251 0.47 -18.29 7.15
N THR A 252 1.71 -18.76 6.97
CA THR A 252 2.24 -19.13 5.65
C THR A 252 1.48 -20.31 5.04
N LEU A 253 1.03 -21.27 5.88
CA LEU A 253 0.16 -22.37 5.46
C LEU A 253 -1.27 -21.92 5.10
N GLY A 254 -1.59 -20.63 5.28
CA GLY A 254 -2.86 -20.04 4.87
C GLY A 254 -4.04 -20.29 5.82
N LEU A 255 -3.80 -20.82 7.04
CA LEU A 255 -4.88 -21.06 8.00
C LEU A 255 -5.63 -19.78 8.36
N PHE A 256 -4.93 -18.65 8.52
CA PHE A 256 -5.56 -17.36 8.81
C PHE A 256 -6.37 -16.80 7.65
N ARG A 257 -6.07 -17.15 6.40
CA ARG A 257 -6.86 -16.73 5.22
C ARG A 257 -8.27 -17.33 5.24
N LYS A 258 -8.42 -18.55 5.78
CA LYS A 258 -9.74 -19.18 5.94
C LYS A 258 -10.62 -18.46 6.98
N LEU A 259 -9.99 -17.82 7.97
CA LEU A 259 -10.70 -17.05 9.02
C LEU A 259 -11.10 -15.65 8.53
N PHE A 260 -10.27 -15.05 7.67
CA PHE A 260 -10.52 -13.72 7.09
C PHE A 260 -10.95 -13.93 5.63
N LYS A 261 -12.26 -14.03 5.38
CA LYS A 261 -12.78 -14.03 4.00
C LYS A 261 -12.24 -12.82 3.26
N GLU A 262 -11.42 -13.04 2.23
CA GLU A 262 -10.98 -11.96 1.36
C GLU A 262 -12.22 -11.35 0.69
N LYS A 263 -12.35 -10.02 0.76
CA LYS A 263 -13.39 -9.32 0.03
C LYS A 263 -13.09 -9.46 -1.46
N LYS A 264 -14.11 -9.74 -2.25
CA LYS A 264 -14.00 -9.76 -3.71
C LYS A 264 -13.47 -8.42 -4.20
N PRO A 265 -12.60 -8.40 -5.21
CA PRO A 265 -12.14 -7.15 -5.80
C PRO A 265 -13.31 -6.35 -6.38
N VAL A 266 -13.15 -5.04 -6.41
CA VAL A 266 -14.03 -4.15 -7.13
C VAL A 266 -13.50 -4.06 -8.56
N VAL A 267 -14.38 -4.16 -9.55
CA VAL A 267 -14.00 -4.04 -10.95
C VAL A 267 -14.59 -2.74 -11.50
N LEU A 268 -13.72 -1.84 -11.91
CA LEU A 268 -14.08 -0.60 -12.54
C LEU A 268 -13.70 -0.66 -14.02
N PHE A 269 -14.57 -0.13 -14.84
CA PHE A 269 -14.43 -0.12 -16.30
C PHE A 269 -14.41 1.30 -16.83
N ASP A 270 -13.64 1.55 -17.88
CA ASP A 270 -13.97 2.62 -18.79
C ASP A 270 -15.25 2.27 -19.60
N LEU A 271 -15.80 3.24 -20.29
CA LEU A 271 -17.02 3.06 -21.09
C LEU A 271 -16.72 2.90 -22.58
N ASP A 272 -16.15 3.96 -23.18
CA ASP A 272 -15.99 4.09 -24.61
C ASP A 272 -14.83 3.20 -25.12
N GLY A 273 -15.10 2.27 -26.00
CA GLY A 273 -14.11 1.29 -26.48
C GLY A 273 -13.82 0.15 -25.49
N THR A 274 -14.42 0.19 -24.29
CA THR A 274 -14.27 -0.87 -23.29
C THR A 274 -15.58 -1.65 -23.08
N LEU A 275 -16.65 -0.98 -22.69
CA LEU A 275 -17.98 -1.60 -22.50
C LEU A 275 -18.91 -1.39 -23.68
N LEU A 276 -18.81 -0.23 -24.31
CA LEU A 276 -19.60 0.16 -25.46
C LEU A 276 -18.68 0.48 -26.65
N ASP A 277 -19.03 -0.04 -27.82
CA ASP A 277 -18.48 0.41 -29.08
C ASP A 277 -19.15 1.74 -29.45
N THR A 278 -18.47 2.81 -29.14
CA THR A 278 -18.92 4.19 -29.41
C THR A 278 -18.15 4.81 -30.56
N GLU A 279 -17.15 4.13 -31.12
CA GLU A 279 -16.32 4.62 -32.22
C GLU A 279 -17.15 5.09 -33.41
N PRO A 280 -18.14 4.33 -33.90
CA PRO A 280 -18.97 4.75 -35.03
C PRO A 280 -19.72 6.06 -34.76
N ALA A 281 -20.26 6.23 -33.55
CA ALA A 281 -21.01 7.43 -33.21
C ALA A 281 -20.08 8.65 -33.03
N ILE A 282 -18.88 8.45 -32.47
CA ILE A 282 -17.86 9.50 -32.35
C ILE A 282 -17.41 9.96 -33.74
N ILE A 283 -17.01 9.04 -34.58
CA ILE A 283 -16.55 9.34 -35.95
C ILE A 283 -17.63 10.06 -36.74
N GLU A 284 -18.87 9.57 -36.72
CA GLU A 284 -19.98 10.18 -37.45
C GLU A 284 -20.29 11.60 -36.91
N SER A 285 -20.21 11.81 -35.62
CA SER A 285 -20.40 13.14 -35.02
C SER A 285 -19.34 14.13 -35.52
N TYR A 286 -18.07 13.72 -35.52
CA TYR A 286 -16.98 14.57 -36.05
C TYR A 286 -17.10 14.76 -37.56
N ARG A 287 -17.43 13.72 -38.31
CA ARG A 287 -17.64 13.80 -39.78
C ARG A 287 -18.62 14.93 -40.13
N ARG A 288 -19.75 15.02 -39.41
CA ARG A 288 -20.74 16.09 -39.63
C ARG A 288 -20.20 17.46 -39.25
N LEU A 289 -19.38 17.59 -38.21
CA LEU A 289 -18.73 18.84 -37.88
C LEU A 289 -17.70 19.24 -38.94
N PHE A 290 -16.86 18.30 -39.40
CA PHE A 290 -15.92 18.57 -40.50
C PHE A 290 -16.62 19.01 -41.79
N GLU A 291 -17.70 18.35 -42.18
CA GLU A 291 -18.50 18.74 -43.34
C GLU A 291 -19.04 20.16 -43.25
N LYS A 292 -19.42 20.58 -42.02
CA LYS A 292 -20.02 21.90 -41.81
C LYS A 292 -18.99 23.03 -41.64
N TYR A 293 -17.95 22.79 -40.84
CA TYR A 293 -17.00 23.82 -40.39
C TYR A 293 -15.62 23.75 -41.03
N ALA A 294 -15.24 22.62 -41.62
CA ALA A 294 -13.95 22.42 -42.25
C ALA A 294 -14.06 21.53 -43.51
N PRO A 295 -14.92 21.85 -44.47
CA PRO A 295 -15.24 20.97 -45.61
C PRO A 295 -14.05 20.69 -46.54
N THR A 296 -12.98 21.45 -46.46
CA THR A 296 -11.73 21.25 -47.21
C THR A 296 -10.74 20.32 -46.54
N VAL A 297 -10.97 19.95 -45.30
CA VAL A 297 -10.10 19.06 -44.53
C VAL A 297 -10.63 17.64 -44.62
N GLU A 298 -9.82 16.75 -45.19
CA GLU A 298 -10.16 15.33 -45.23
C GLU A 298 -10.10 14.73 -43.81
N PHE A 299 -11.19 14.11 -43.38
CA PHE A 299 -11.29 13.40 -42.11
C PHE A 299 -10.90 11.93 -42.30
N ASP A 300 -9.59 11.72 -42.52
CA ASP A 300 -8.96 10.43 -42.76
C ASP A 300 -8.89 9.53 -41.48
N ARG A 301 -8.44 8.29 -41.63
CA ARG A 301 -8.36 7.32 -40.53
C ARG A 301 -7.46 7.79 -39.37
N GLU A 302 -6.39 8.50 -39.66
CA GLU A 302 -5.48 9.03 -38.64
C GLU A 302 -6.21 10.06 -37.74
N LYS A 303 -6.93 11.00 -38.35
CA LYS A 303 -7.75 11.97 -37.61
C LYS A 303 -8.89 11.29 -36.86
N GLN A 304 -9.54 10.27 -37.46
CA GLN A 304 -10.58 9.50 -36.78
C GLN A 304 -10.06 8.85 -35.51
N LEU A 305 -8.89 8.21 -35.55
CA LEU A 305 -8.27 7.61 -34.34
C LEU A 305 -7.86 8.66 -33.31
N SER A 306 -7.42 9.83 -33.74
CA SER A 306 -6.97 10.90 -32.85
C SER A 306 -8.08 11.54 -32.02
N VAL A 307 -9.34 11.51 -32.50
CA VAL A 307 -10.48 12.09 -31.77
C VAL A 307 -11.12 11.14 -30.78
N ILE A 308 -10.72 9.87 -30.76
CA ILE A 308 -11.24 8.86 -29.85
C ILE A 308 -10.37 8.86 -28.57
N GLY A 309 -10.97 9.16 -27.42
CA GLY A 309 -10.32 9.14 -26.10
C GLY A 309 -9.87 10.49 -25.53
N PRO A 310 -9.26 11.43 -26.30
CA PRO A 310 -8.93 12.75 -25.77
C PRO A 310 -10.17 13.58 -25.40
N PRO A 311 -10.05 14.54 -24.46
CA PRO A 311 -11.15 15.45 -24.11
C PRO A 311 -11.67 16.21 -25.32
N LEU A 312 -13.00 16.29 -25.43
CA LEU A 312 -13.70 16.93 -26.55
C LEU A 312 -13.25 18.38 -26.78
N SER A 313 -13.11 19.17 -25.70
CA SER A 313 -12.66 20.56 -25.77
C SER A 313 -11.25 20.71 -26.38
N LYS A 314 -10.36 19.73 -26.13
CA LYS A 314 -9.02 19.73 -26.72
C LYS A 314 -9.08 19.49 -28.23
N MET A 315 -9.89 18.53 -28.66
CA MET A 315 -10.01 18.19 -30.09
C MET A 315 -10.70 19.28 -30.88
N MET A 316 -11.71 19.94 -30.32
CA MET A 316 -12.36 21.10 -30.97
C MET A 316 -11.36 22.23 -31.25
N LYS A 317 -10.51 22.55 -30.29
CA LYS A 317 -9.46 23.58 -30.47
C LYS A 317 -8.40 23.21 -31.51
N ILE A 318 -8.08 21.93 -31.63
CA ILE A 318 -7.09 21.44 -32.62
C ILE A 318 -7.65 21.50 -34.03
N TYR A 319 -8.88 21.00 -34.24
CA TYR A 319 -9.43 20.83 -35.56
C TYR A 319 -10.27 22.00 -36.06
N PHE A 320 -10.80 22.83 -35.14
CA PHE A 320 -11.66 23.98 -35.48
C PHE A 320 -11.21 25.25 -34.69
N PRO A 321 -9.94 25.69 -34.86
CA PRO A 321 -9.36 26.76 -34.03
C PRO A 321 -10.09 28.11 -34.18
N ASP A 322 -10.74 28.35 -35.32
CA ASP A 322 -11.45 29.58 -35.65
C ASP A 322 -12.92 29.59 -35.18
N GLN A 323 -13.39 28.51 -34.56
CA GLN A 323 -14.77 28.38 -34.11
C GLN A 323 -14.86 28.46 -32.57
N ASP A 324 -16.01 28.87 -32.08
CA ASP A 324 -16.31 28.84 -30.64
C ASP A 324 -16.35 27.40 -30.12
N THR A 325 -15.47 27.08 -29.18
CA THR A 325 -15.30 25.71 -28.66
C THR A 325 -16.55 25.21 -27.95
N ASP A 326 -17.25 26.08 -27.19
CA ASP A 326 -18.42 25.67 -26.41
C ASP A 326 -19.61 25.43 -27.32
N MET A 327 -19.79 26.23 -28.35
CA MET A 327 -20.81 26.04 -29.40
C MET A 327 -20.58 24.70 -30.13
N LEU A 328 -19.33 24.38 -30.51
CA LEU A 328 -19.01 23.11 -31.19
C LEU A 328 -19.25 21.90 -30.28
N ILE A 329 -18.95 22.00 -29.01
CA ILE A 329 -19.20 20.94 -28.03
C ILE A 329 -20.71 20.65 -27.91
N GLU A 330 -21.53 21.69 -27.82
CA GLU A 330 -22.99 21.53 -27.74
C GLU A 330 -23.58 20.94 -29.05
N GLU A 331 -23.08 21.39 -30.20
CA GLU A 331 -23.48 20.80 -31.48
C GLU A 331 -23.06 19.34 -31.61
N TYR A 332 -21.80 19.00 -31.25
CA TYR A 332 -21.33 17.63 -31.20
C TYR A 332 -22.22 16.77 -30.30
N ARG A 333 -22.54 17.22 -29.09
CA ARG A 333 -23.41 16.51 -28.15
C ARG A 333 -24.80 16.29 -28.72
N THR A 334 -25.35 17.27 -29.39
CA THR A 334 -26.67 17.17 -30.05
C THR A 334 -26.66 16.11 -31.16
N ILE A 335 -25.64 16.15 -32.01
CA ILE A 335 -25.48 15.14 -33.07
C ILE A 335 -25.28 13.75 -32.45
N ASN A 336 -24.35 13.62 -31.50
CA ASN A 336 -24.01 12.35 -30.90
C ASN A 336 -25.21 11.70 -30.18
N LYS A 337 -26.00 12.46 -29.44
CA LYS A 337 -27.23 11.97 -28.80
C LYS A 337 -28.27 11.49 -29.82
N ALA A 338 -28.42 12.21 -30.92
CA ALA A 338 -29.41 11.83 -31.97
C ALA A 338 -29.10 10.48 -32.63
N ILE A 339 -27.79 10.18 -32.80
CA ILE A 339 -27.37 8.94 -33.50
C ILE A 339 -26.99 7.81 -32.50
N HIS A 340 -27.06 8.06 -31.21
CA HIS A 340 -26.57 7.14 -30.17
C HIS A 340 -27.27 5.78 -30.24
N LYS A 341 -28.59 5.78 -30.45
CA LYS A 341 -29.40 4.54 -30.55
C LYS A 341 -29.01 3.65 -31.72
N ASP A 342 -28.55 4.27 -32.81
CA ASP A 342 -28.29 3.55 -34.07
C ASP A 342 -26.83 3.12 -34.23
N LEU A 343 -25.91 3.76 -33.50
CA LEU A 343 -24.46 3.61 -33.70
C LEU A 343 -23.67 3.24 -32.42
N VAL A 344 -24.33 3.01 -31.28
CA VAL A 344 -23.66 2.61 -30.04
C VAL A 344 -24.18 1.25 -29.60
N PHE A 345 -23.27 0.27 -29.54
CA PHE A 345 -23.58 -1.11 -29.21
C PHE A 345 -22.69 -1.63 -28.08
N PRO A 346 -23.08 -2.67 -27.35
CA PRO A 346 -22.20 -3.34 -26.42
C PRO A 346 -20.96 -3.91 -27.12
N MET A 347 -19.79 -3.79 -26.52
CA MET A 347 -18.62 -4.54 -26.94
C MET A 347 -18.91 -6.04 -26.86
N LYS A 348 -18.19 -6.82 -27.65
CA LYS A 348 -18.33 -8.28 -27.69
C LYS A 348 -18.19 -8.87 -26.28
N ASN A 349 -19.14 -9.70 -25.90
CA ASN A 349 -19.22 -10.39 -24.60
C ASN A 349 -19.32 -9.47 -23.35
N ALA A 350 -19.50 -8.15 -23.53
CA ALA A 350 -19.59 -7.21 -22.40
C ALA A 350 -20.76 -7.54 -21.46
N LYS A 351 -21.96 -7.79 -21.99
CA LYS A 351 -23.14 -8.12 -21.18
C LYS A 351 -22.96 -9.44 -20.43
N GLU A 352 -22.49 -10.48 -21.12
CA GLU A 352 -22.26 -11.81 -20.51
C GLU A 352 -21.23 -11.73 -19.38
N MET A 353 -20.15 -11.02 -19.59
CA MET A 353 -19.13 -10.78 -18.57
C MET A 353 -19.70 -10.04 -17.37
N LEU A 354 -20.43 -8.93 -17.58
CA LEU A 354 -21.03 -8.13 -16.50
C LEU A 354 -22.06 -8.94 -15.70
N GLU A 355 -22.93 -9.69 -16.37
CA GLU A 355 -23.91 -10.56 -15.75
C GLU A 355 -23.25 -11.62 -14.87
N THR A 356 -22.22 -12.27 -15.41
CA THR A 356 -21.46 -13.29 -14.68
C THR A 356 -20.80 -12.71 -13.44
N LEU A 357 -20.12 -11.56 -13.56
CA LEU A 357 -19.48 -10.88 -12.42
C LEU A 357 -20.50 -10.45 -11.37
N LYS A 358 -21.65 -9.92 -11.80
CA LYS A 358 -22.70 -9.48 -10.88
C LYS A 358 -23.33 -10.67 -10.14
N ASN A 359 -23.63 -11.76 -10.85
CA ASN A 359 -24.13 -13.00 -10.25
C ASN A 359 -23.11 -13.61 -9.27
N ASP A 360 -21.83 -13.54 -9.58
CA ASP A 360 -20.75 -13.91 -8.67
C ASP A 360 -20.58 -12.91 -7.50
N GLY A 361 -21.35 -11.81 -7.43
CA GLY A 361 -21.38 -10.84 -6.33
C GLY A 361 -20.19 -9.91 -6.29
N TYR A 362 -19.57 -9.59 -7.44
CA TYR A 362 -18.59 -8.52 -7.57
C TYR A 362 -19.29 -7.16 -7.55
N LYS A 363 -18.61 -6.13 -6.99
CA LYS A 363 -19.02 -4.75 -7.15
C LYS A 363 -18.45 -4.20 -8.43
N LEU A 364 -19.31 -3.61 -9.26
CA LEU A 364 -18.97 -3.11 -10.59
C LEU A 364 -19.21 -1.60 -10.67
N GLY A 365 -18.34 -0.88 -11.37
CA GLY A 365 -18.52 0.54 -11.60
C GLY A 365 -17.95 1.00 -12.94
N VAL A 366 -18.43 2.15 -13.38
CA VAL A 366 -17.91 2.86 -14.56
C VAL A 366 -17.18 4.11 -14.14
N VAL A 367 -16.01 4.36 -14.73
CA VAL A 367 -15.26 5.63 -14.59
C VAL A 367 -14.86 6.09 -15.98
N THR A 368 -15.52 7.10 -16.50
CA THR A 368 -15.38 7.54 -17.90
C THR A 368 -15.07 9.02 -18.03
N ALA A 369 -14.40 9.40 -19.11
CA ALA A 369 -14.21 10.79 -19.54
C ALA A 369 -15.43 11.39 -20.26
N LYS A 370 -16.53 10.65 -20.36
CA LYS A 370 -17.79 11.09 -20.94
C LYS A 370 -18.68 11.72 -19.85
N VAL A 371 -19.51 12.69 -20.22
CA VAL A 371 -20.47 13.33 -19.29
C VAL A 371 -21.60 12.35 -18.91
N GLU A 372 -22.18 12.51 -17.72
CA GLU A 372 -23.08 11.56 -17.10
C GLU A 372 -24.33 11.26 -17.94
N ASP A 373 -24.99 12.28 -18.48
CA ASP A 373 -26.24 12.11 -19.25
C ASP A 373 -26.04 11.27 -20.51
N VAL A 374 -24.92 11.42 -21.21
CA VAL A 374 -24.59 10.60 -22.39
C VAL A 374 -24.10 9.20 -21.99
N THR A 375 -23.40 9.10 -20.87
CA THR A 375 -22.99 7.81 -20.29
C THR A 375 -24.22 6.96 -19.95
N ARG A 376 -25.16 7.53 -19.20
CA ARG A 376 -26.42 6.83 -18.86
C ARG A 376 -27.25 6.49 -20.09
N LEU A 377 -27.37 7.42 -21.04
CA LEU A 377 -28.08 7.15 -22.30
C LEU A 377 -27.55 5.91 -23.00
N GLY A 378 -26.22 5.80 -23.15
CA GLY A 378 -25.59 4.65 -23.79
C GLY A 378 -25.82 3.34 -23.03
N LEU A 379 -25.70 3.39 -21.70
CA LEU A 379 -25.93 2.22 -20.84
C LEU A 379 -27.41 1.80 -20.82
N ASP A 380 -28.35 2.76 -20.77
CA ASP A 380 -29.80 2.50 -20.72
C ASP A 380 -30.32 1.92 -22.04
N ILE A 381 -29.93 2.51 -23.20
CA ILE A 381 -30.28 1.98 -24.52
C ILE A 381 -29.81 0.52 -24.67
N ASN A 382 -28.65 0.21 -24.11
CA ASN A 382 -28.08 -1.12 -24.17
C ASN A 382 -28.46 -2.01 -22.97
N GLU A 383 -29.38 -1.57 -22.10
CA GLU A 383 -29.85 -2.33 -20.91
C GLU A 383 -28.72 -2.77 -19.98
N MET A 384 -27.69 -1.92 -19.78
CA MET A 384 -26.51 -2.28 -18.99
C MET A 384 -26.41 -1.53 -17.65
N THR A 385 -27.20 -0.47 -17.44
CA THR A 385 -27.12 0.39 -16.24
C THR A 385 -27.27 -0.39 -14.93
N HIS A 386 -28.15 -1.40 -14.91
CA HIS A 386 -28.45 -2.18 -13.70
C HIS A 386 -27.29 -3.06 -13.19
N TYR A 387 -26.24 -3.28 -13.96
CA TYR A 387 -25.06 -4.01 -13.52
C TYR A 387 -24.17 -3.17 -12.58
N PHE A 388 -24.23 -1.84 -12.66
CA PHE A 388 -23.27 -0.98 -11.99
C PHE A 388 -23.76 -0.44 -10.64
N ASP A 389 -22.89 -0.54 -9.64
CA ASP A 389 -23.11 0.02 -8.29
C ASP A 389 -22.76 1.51 -8.25
N VAL A 390 -21.93 2.00 -9.18
CA VAL A 390 -21.51 3.39 -9.29
C VAL A 390 -21.16 3.76 -10.74
N ILE A 391 -21.46 4.98 -11.11
CA ILE A 391 -21.05 5.59 -12.40
C ILE A 391 -20.40 6.94 -12.05
N ILE A 392 -19.11 7.08 -12.40
CA ILE A 392 -18.36 8.32 -12.28
C ILE A 392 -18.08 8.84 -13.70
N ALA A 393 -18.63 9.97 -14.01
CA ALA A 393 -18.53 10.67 -15.29
C ALA A 393 -17.58 11.87 -15.18
N GLU A 394 -17.23 12.49 -16.34
CA GLU A 394 -16.32 13.62 -16.41
C GLU A 394 -16.76 14.81 -15.50
N ASN A 395 -18.06 15.10 -15.50
CA ASN A 395 -18.62 16.22 -14.71
C ASN A 395 -18.64 15.97 -13.19
N HIS A 396 -18.25 14.81 -12.73
CA HIS A 396 -18.12 14.49 -11.27
C HIS A 396 -16.73 14.77 -10.72
N VAL A 397 -15.72 14.91 -11.57
CA VAL A 397 -14.32 15.05 -11.17
C VAL A 397 -13.76 16.42 -11.54
N SER A 398 -12.76 16.85 -10.79
CA SER A 398 -12.02 18.08 -11.09
C SER A 398 -10.86 17.83 -12.06
N LYS A 399 -10.37 16.60 -12.10
CA LYS A 399 -9.27 16.15 -12.96
C LYS A 399 -9.65 14.87 -13.69
N SER A 400 -9.60 14.94 -15.01
CA SER A 400 -9.86 13.80 -15.89
C SER A 400 -8.69 12.80 -15.89
N LYS A 401 -8.93 11.58 -16.38
CA LYS A 401 -7.88 10.58 -16.63
C LYS A 401 -6.70 11.20 -17.41
N PRO A 402 -5.44 10.98 -17.05
CA PRO A 402 -4.92 9.90 -16.19
C PRO A 402 -4.84 10.19 -14.68
N ASP A 403 -5.49 11.25 -14.17
CA ASP A 403 -5.62 11.46 -12.74
C ASP A 403 -6.54 10.37 -12.14
N PRO A 404 -6.19 9.78 -10.97
CA PRO A 404 -6.97 8.71 -10.36
C PRO A 404 -8.22 9.19 -9.59
N GLU A 405 -8.54 10.48 -9.60
CA GLU A 405 -9.64 11.07 -8.82
C GLU A 405 -10.97 10.32 -9.01
N GLY A 406 -11.35 10.03 -10.26
CA GLY A 406 -12.60 9.32 -10.55
C GLY A 406 -12.63 7.90 -9.98
N ILE A 407 -11.49 7.20 -10.01
CA ILE A 407 -11.35 5.86 -9.45
C ILE A 407 -11.49 5.91 -7.92
N PHE A 408 -10.85 6.86 -7.26
CA PHE A 408 -10.98 7.04 -5.81
C PHE A 408 -12.39 7.43 -5.41
N MET A 409 -13.05 8.26 -6.20
CA MET A 409 -14.45 8.64 -5.96
C MET A 409 -15.38 7.44 -6.07
N ALA A 410 -15.20 6.58 -7.07
CA ALA A 410 -15.95 5.33 -7.22
C ALA A 410 -15.78 4.43 -5.99
N CYS A 411 -14.55 4.21 -5.54
CA CYS A 411 -14.26 3.43 -4.34
C CYS A 411 -14.93 4.02 -3.09
N LYS A 412 -14.89 5.35 -2.93
CA LYS A 412 -15.51 6.05 -1.80
C LYS A 412 -17.02 5.87 -1.78
N GLN A 413 -17.71 6.04 -2.93
CA GLN A 413 -19.15 5.87 -3.02
C GLN A 413 -19.58 4.42 -2.76
N MET A 414 -18.83 3.44 -3.27
CA MET A 414 -19.09 2.02 -2.99
C MET A 414 -18.69 1.59 -1.57
N GLY A 415 -18.02 2.45 -0.83
CA GLY A 415 -17.58 2.15 0.52
C GLY A 415 -16.53 1.04 0.60
N VAL A 416 -15.60 0.99 -0.39
CA VAL A 416 -14.53 0.00 -0.51
C VAL A 416 -13.16 0.66 -0.41
N GLY A 417 -12.15 -0.12 0.01
CA GLY A 417 -10.75 0.33 -0.04
C GLY A 417 -10.12 0.11 -1.41
N HIS A 418 -8.99 0.75 -1.65
CA HIS A 418 -8.26 0.64 -2.92
C HIS A 418 -7.45 -0.66 -3.07
N ASP A 419 -7.42 -1.50 -2.03
CA ASP A 419 -6.52 -2.66 -1.92
C ASP A 419 -6.88 -3.85 -2.80
N SER A 420 -8.10 -3.87 -3.33
CA SER A 420 -8.62 -4.94 -4.18
C SER A 420 -9.38 -4.31 -5.32
N LEU A 421 -8.67 -3.54 -6.15
CA LEU A 421 -9.23 -2.77 -7.25
C LEU A 421 -8.66 -3.28 -8.57
N ILE A 422 -9.54 -3.61 -9.50
CA ILE A 422 -9.23 -3.92 -10.89
C ILE A 422 -9.77 -2.77 -11.73
N TYR A 423 -8.97 -2.24 -12.63
CA TYR A 423 -9.39 -1.23 -13.59
C TYR A 423 -9.15 -1.71 -15.01
N VAL A 424 -10.21 -1.69 -15.82
CA VAL A 424 -10.23 -2.18 -17.21
C VAL A 424 -10.43 -1.00 -18.14
N GLY A 425 -9.61 -0.88 -19.16
CA GLY A 425 -9.73 0.16 -20.18
C GLY A 425 -8.98 -0.17 -21.46
N ASP A 426 -9.23 0.59 -22.52
CA ASP A 426 -8.65 0.42 -23.87
C ASP A 426 -7.71 1.55 -24.28
N SER A 427 -7.43 2.51 -23.39
CA SER A 427 -6.58 3.66 -23.68
C SER A 427 -5.37 3.77 -22.74
N VAL A 428 -4.33 4.49 -23.21
CA VAL A 428 -3.14 4.84 -22.40
C VAL A 428 -3.54 5.61 -21.14
N SER A 429 -4.56 6.48 -21.24
CA SER A 429 -5.04 7.25 -20.07
C SER A 429 -5.68 6.36 -19.01
N ASP A 430 -6.33 5.27 -19.40
CA ASP A 430 -6.92 4.29 -18.49
C ASP A 430 -5.86 3.54 -17.70
N ILE A 431 -4.88 3.01 -18.44
CA ILE A 431 -3.79 2.26 -17.79
C ILE A 431 -3.01 3.14 -16.83
N LYS A 432 -2.74 4.40 -17.19
CA LYS A 432 -2.11 5.37 -16.30
C LYS A 432 -2.99 5.70 -15.10
N ALA A 433 -4.28 5.95 -15.29
CA ALA A 433 -5.21 6.23 -14.19
C ALA A 433 -5.30 5.06 -13.21
N GLY A 434 -5.45 3.83 -13.74
CA GLY A 434 -5.45 2.62 -12.93
C GLY A 434 -4.17 2.43 -12.12
N LYS A 435 -3.00 2.64 -12.74
CA LYS A 435 -1.70 2.58 -12.05
C LYS A 435 -1.57 3.65 -10.99
N ASN A 436 -1.95 4.88 -11.29
CA ASN A 436 -1.90 6.00 -10.33
C ASN A 436 -2.84 5.75 -9.14
N ALA A 437 -3.93 5.01 -9.34
CA ALA A 437 -4.83 4.56 -8.28
C ALA A 437 -4.31 3.32 -7.52
N GLY A 438 -3.23 2.70 -7.97
CA GLY A 438 -2.74 1.44 -7.41
C GLY A 438 -3.64 0.23 -7.75
N ALA A 439 -4.42 0.30 -8.81
CA ALA A 439 -5.28 -0.78 -9.29
C ALA A 439 -4.49 -1.85 -10.06
N PHE A 440 -5.03 -3.06 -10.10
CA PHE A 440 -4.65 -4.06 -11.09
C PHE A 440 -5.22 -3.63 -12.44
N THR A 441 -4.36 -3.31 -13.39
CA THR A 441 -4.76 -2.78 -14.69
C THR A 441 -4.89 -3.88 -15.73
N ILE A 442 -6.03 -3.90 -16.43
CA ILE A 442 -6.29 -4.78 -17.56
C ILE A 442 -6.47 -3.90 -18.80
N ALA A 443 -5.61 -4.09 -19.80
CA ALA A 443 -5.74 -3.42 -21.08
C ALA A 443 -6.56 -4.29 -22.04
N TYR A 444 -7.66 -3.75 -22.55
CA TYR A 444 -8.47 -4.38 -23.58
C TYR A 444 -7.94 -4.02 -24.96
N MET A 445 -7.47 -5.01 -25.70
CA MET A 445 -6.71 -4.86 -26.95
C MET A 445 -7.59 -4.98 -28.21
N TYR A 446 -8.78 -4.36 -28.22
CA TYR A 446 -9.70 -4.51 -29.35
C TYR A 446 -9.25 -3.76 -30.61
N LEU A 447 -8.49 -2.65 -30.47
CA LEU A 447 -7.91 -1.90 -31.57
C LEU A 447 -6.44 -2.27 -31.77
N GLU A 448 -6.10 -2.86 -32.90
CA GLU A 448 -4.74 -3.26 -33.22
C GLU A 448 -3.79 -2.06 -33.29
N GLU A 449 -4.28 -0.91 -33.80
CA GLU A 449 -3.50 0.32 -33.93
C GLU A 449 -3.02 0.88 -32.58
N ARG A 450 -3.72 0.59 -31.46
CA ARG A 450 -3.36 1.06 -30.10
C ARG A 450 -2.59 0.03 -29.29
N ARG A 451 -2.48 -1.19 -29.78
CA ARG A 451 -1.88 -2.32 -29.06
C ARG A 451 -0.48 -2.01 -28.53
N GLN A 452 0.38 -1.45 -29.36
CA GLN A 452 1.75 -1.14 -28.98
C GLN A 452 1.84 -0.04 -27.90
N ASP A 453 1.00 0.98 -27.98
CA ASP A 453 0.97 2.06 -26.99
C ASP A 453 0.49 1.55 -25.63
N LEU A 454 -0.53 0.68 -25.62
CA LEU A 454 -0.99 0.03 -24.39
C LEU A 454 0.06 -0.89 -23.78
N LEU A 455 0.80 -1.66 -24.59
CA LEU A 455 1.90 -2.51 -24.14
C LEU A 455 3.06 -1.70 -23.55
N ASN A 456 3.36 -0.53 -24.13
CA ASN A 456 4.39 0.38 -23.61
C ASN A 456 4.06 0.87 -22.20
N GLU A 457 2.78 1.00 -21.87
CA GLU A 457 2.33 1.34 -20.52
C GLU A 457 2.44 0.16 -19.54
N LYS A 458 2.80 -1.04 -19.97
CA LYS A 458 2.97 -2.23 -19.13
C LYS A 458 1.78 -2.50 -18.20
N PRO A 459 0.58 -2.76 -18.72
CA PRO A 459 -0.56 -3.17 -17.90
C PRO A 459 -0.25 -4.49 -17.17
N ASN A 460 -0.97 -4.78 -16.09
CA ASN A 460 -0.80 -6.05 -15.37
C ASN A 460 -1.26 -7.26 -16.19
N ARG A 461 -2.29 -7.07 -17.01
CA ARG A 461 -2.80 -8.06 -17.98
C ARG A 461 -3.24 -7.36 -19.28
N THR A 462 -3.25 -8.12 -20.35
CA THR A 462 -3.88 -7.78 -21.61
C THR A 462 -4.92 -8.82 -21.96
N ILE A 463 -6.03 -8.41 -22.56
CA ILE A 463 -7.11 -9.27 -23.00
C ILE A 463 -7.53 -8.88 -24.41
N ASP A 464 -7.94 -9.84 -25.20
CA ASP A 464 -8.53 -9.64 -26.54
C ASP A 464 -10.06 -9.86 -26.50
N ASP A 465 -10.60 -10.42 -25.41
CA ASP A 465 -12.03 -10.60 -25.19
C ASP A 465 -12.41 -10.30 -23.74
N LEU A 466 -13.51 -9.57 -23.53
CA LEU A 466 -13.95 -9.15 -22.20
C LEU A 466 -14.32 -10.33 -21.27
N ILE A 467 -14.72 -11.47 -21.85
CA ILE A 467 -15.07 -12.66 -21.05
C ILE A 467 -13.90 -13.20 -20.24
N GLU A 468 -12.66 -12.95 -20.66
CA GLU A 468 -11.45 -13.35 -19.96
C GLU A 468 -11.36 -12.73 -18.55
N ILE A 469 -12.02 -11.58 -18.35
CA ILE A 469 -12.06 -10.89 -17.04
C ILE A 469 -12.67 -11.80 -15.97
N VAL A 470 -13.64 -12.64 -16.33
CA VAL A 470 -14.33 -13.54 -15.39
C VAL A 470 -13.34 -14.50 -14.71
N ASP A 471 -12.35 -14.97 -15.42
CA ASP A 471 -11.31 -15.83 -14.84
C ASP A 471 -10.22 -15.02 -14.14
N ILE A 472 -9.81 -13.89 -14.73
CA ILE A 472 -8.80 -13.03 -14.15
C ILE A 472 -9.20 -12.53 -12.76
N VAL A 473 -10.46 -12.13 -12.53
CA VAL A 473 -10.90 -11.62 -11.21
C VAL A 473 -10.87 -12.68 -10.11
N LYS A 474 -10.82 -13.96 -10.46
CA LYS A 474 -10.71 -15.10 -9.52
C LYS A 474 -9.27 -15.38 -9.10
N GLU A 475 -8.28 -14.84 -9.82
CA GLU A 475 -6.89 -14.99 -9.49
C GLU A 475 -6.54 -14.22 -8.19
N ASP A 476 -5.47 -14.65 -7.52
CA ASP A 476 -4.92 -13.93 -6.37
C ASP A 476 -4.04 -12.76 -6.85
N HIS A 477 -4.57 -11.54 -6.84
CA HIS A 477 -3.87 -10.32 -7.27
C HIS A 477 -3.00 -9.68 -6.17
N SER A 478 -2.72 -10.38 -5.09
CA SER A 478 -1.97 -9.86 -3.94
C SER A 478 -0.54 -9.38 -4.26
N TRP A 479 0.01 -9.82 -5.38
CA TRP A 479 1.39 -9.57 -5.82
C TRP A 479 1.57 -8.43 -6.83
N THR A 480 0.49 -7.79 -7.27
CA THR A 480 0.51 -6.85 -8.41
C THR A 480 1.32 -5.59 -8.19
N HIS A 481 1.54 -5.19 -6.95
CA HIS A 481 2.32 -4.00 -6.61
C HIS A 481 3.80 -4.28 -6.30
N SER A 482 4.26 -5.51 -6.45
CA SER A 482 5.67 -5.86 -6.19
C SER A 482 6.59 -5.70 -7.41
N MET A 483 6.06 -5.33 -8.57
CA MET A 483 6.82 -5.28 -9.82
C MET A 483 7.08 -3.86 -10.37
N MET A 484 6.73 -2.80 -9.67
CA MET A 484 7.10 -1.43 -10.07
C MET A 484 8.29 -0.91 -9.28
#